data_fc2ba6f626d86a7913da8ff5e77de14e
#
_entry.id   fc2ba6f626d86a7913da8ff5e77de14e
#
_cell.length_a   1.000
_cell.length_b   1.000
_cell.length_c   1.000
_cell.angle_alpha   90.00
_cell.angle_beta   90.00
_cell.angle_gamma   90.00
#
_symmetry.space_group_name_H-M   'P 1'
#
loop_
_entity.id
_entity.type
_entity.pdbx_description
1 polymer ?
#
loop_
_entity_poly.entity_id
_entity_poly.type
_entity_poly.pdbx_seq_one_letter_code
_entity_poly.pdbx_strand_id
1 'polypeptide(L)' 'MSASSAIRQRLSDIGMSQRQLAIALGISAQNFQNKLNRDNFSSQELAEMCKILGLKLTMVEKNPGKYVIDYEPK' A
#
# COMPACT_ATOMS: atom_id res chain seq x y z
N MET A 1 -12.02 3.79 -1.79
CA MET A 1 -11.27 2.61 -1.32
C MET A 1 -10.12 3.07 -0.43
N SER A 2 -9.94 2.48 0.73
CA SER A 2 -8.80 2.82 1.60
C SER A 2 -7.50 2.26 1.02
N ALA A 3 -6.36 2.82 1.44
CA ALA A 3 -5.05 2.33 1.02
C ALA A 3 -4.87 0.85 1.42
N SER A 4 -5.26 0.50 2.65
CA SER A 4 -5.15 -0.87 3.13
C SER A 4 -5.99 -1.84 2.31
N SER A 5 -7.21 -1.45 1.94
CA SER A 5 -8.08 -2.29 1.09
C SER A 5 -7.46 -2.52 -0.28
N ALA A 6 -6.94 -1.48 -0.91
CA ALA A 6 -6.29 -1.58 -2.22
C ALA A 6 -5.06 -2.48 -2.17
N ILE A 7 -4.25 -2.36 -1.11
CA ILE A 7 -3.05 -3.18 -0.91
C ILE A 7 -3.43 -4.64 -0.73
N ARG A 8 -4.40 -4.93 0.13
CA ARG A 8 -4.87 -6.31 0.36
C ARG A 8 -5.40 -6.94 -0.92
N GLN A 9 -6.19 -6.20 -1.67
CA GLN A 9 -6.76 -6.69 -2.92
C GLN A 9 -5.67 -7.00 -3.94
N ARG A 10 -4.69 -6.11 -4.08
CA ARG A 10 -3.58 -6.31 -5.01
C ARG A 10 -2.72 -7.51 -4.63
N LEU A 11 -2.43 -7.67 -3.34
CA LEU A 11 -1.69 -8.84 -2.86
C LEU A 11 -2.39 -10.14 -3.24
N SER A 12 -3.71 -10.18 -3.05
CA SER A 12 -4.52 -11.32 -3.44
C SER A 12 -4.44 -11.58 -4.94
N ASP A 13 -4.55 -10.53 -5.75
CA ASP A 13 -4.54 -10.65 -7.21
C ASP A 13 -3.22 -11.20 -7.76
N ILE A 14 -2.10 -10.80 -7.18
CA ILE A 14 -0.77 -11.23 -7.66
C ILE A 14 -0.20 -12.42 -6.90
N GLY A 15 -0.94 -12.93 -5.91
CA GLY A 15 -0.50 -14.08 -5.11
C GLY A 15 0.68 -13.78 -4.19
N MET A 16 0.83 -12.54 -3.76
CA MET A 16 1.88 -12.14 -2.81
C MET A 16 1.34 -12.09 -1.40
N SER A 17 2.11 -12.60 -0.43
CA SER A 17 1.72 -12.54 0.98
C SER A 17 2.08 -11.19 1.59
N GLN A 18 1.38 -10.84 2.68
CA GLN A 18 1.71 -9.64 3.46
C GLN A 18 3.15 -9.70 3.98
N ARG A 19 3.60 -10.88 4.38
CA ARG A 19 4.97 -11.10 4.85
C ARG A 19 6.00 -10.80 3.76
N GLN A 20 5.74 -11.25 2.54
CA GLN A 20 6.62 -10.97 1.40
C GLN A 20 6.73 -9.48 1.13
N LEU A 21 5.62 -8.75 1.19
CA LEU A 21 5.64 -7.31 1.02
C LEU A 21 6.38 -6.62 2.14
N ALA A 22 6.20 -7.05 3.39
CA ALA A 22 6.92 -6.50 4.54
C ALA A 22 8.44 -6.66 4.37
N ILE A 23 8.88 -7.84 3.93
CA ILE A 23 10.30 -8.10 3.65
C ILE A 23 10.82 -7.15 2.57
N ALA A 24 10.06 -6.97 1.50
CA ALA A 24 10.44 -6.07 0.41
C ALA A 24 10.55 -4.60 0.87
N LEU A 25 9.74 -4.22 1.86
CA LEU A 25 9.77 -2.87 2.44
C LEU A 25 10.84 -2.72 3.54
N GLY A 26 11.45 -3.81 3.97
CA GLY A 26 12.45 -3.78 5.03
C GLY A 26 11.89 -3.61 6.44
N ILE A 27 10.64 -4.00 6.67
CA ILE A 27 10.00 -3.92 8.00
C ILE A 27 9.53 -5.31 8.44
N SER A 28 9.22 -5.45 9.74
CA SER A 28 8.72 -6.71 10.26
C SER A 28 7.28 -6.96 9.79
N ALA A 29 6.90 -8.23 9.70
CA ALA A 29 5.52 -8.61 9.36
C ALA A 29 4.52 -8.05 10.37
N GLN A 30 4.87 -8.04 11.65
CA GLN A 30 4.02 -7.49 12.71
C GLN A 30 3.82 -5.98 12.54
N ASN A 31 4.88 -5.24 12.25
CA ASN A 31 4.81 -3.80 12.01
C ASN A 31 3.92 -3.50 10.80
N PHE A 32 4.09 -4.25 9.72
CA PHE A 32 3.27 -4.10 8.52
C PHE A 32 1.79 -4.38 8.83
N GLN A 33 1.51 -5.45 9.58
CA GLN A 33 0.14 -5.81 9.99
C GLN A 33 -0.52 -4.68 10.80
N ASN A 34 0.23 -4.09 11.73
CA ASN A 34 -0.26 -2.96 12.53
C ASN A 34 -0.59 -1.76 11.66
N LYS A 35 0.25 -1.45 10.67
CA LYS A 35 0.01 -0.34 9.74
C LYS A 35 -1.22 -0.60 8.87
N LEU A 36 -1.40 -1.82 8.39
CA LEU A 36 -2.60 -2.20 7.62
C LEU A 36 -3.87 -2.05 8.46
N ASN A 37 -3.85 -2.54 9.70
CA ASN A 37 -5.02 -2.49 10.57
C ASN A 37 -5.44 -1.06 10.91
N ARG A 38 -4.48 -0.16 11.04
CA ARG A 38 -4.72 1.25 11.34
C ARG A 38 -4.92 2.10 10.09
N ASP A 39 -4.67 1.53 8.91
CA ASP A 39 -4.65 2.26 7.63
C ASP A 39 -3.75 3.50 7.73
N ASN A 40 -2.57 3.32 8.36
CA ASN A 40 -1.66 4.41 8.70
C ASN A 40 -0.31 4.22 8.03
N PHE A 41 -0.20 4.68 6.79
CA PHE A 41 1.03 4.66 6.02
C PHE A 41 1.45 6.08 5.68
N SER A 42 2.77 6.33 5.71
CA SER A 42 3.30 7.58 5.20
C SER A 42 3.20 7.60 3.68
N SER A 43 3.28 8.80 3.09
CA SER A 43 3.26 8.94 1.63
C SER A 43 4.43 8.20 0.98
N GLN A 44 5.60 8.20 1.63
CA GLN A 44 6.78 7.49 1.15
C GLN A 44 6.55 5.97 1.17
N GLU A 45 5.97 5.43 2.24
CA GLU A 45 5.64 4.01 2.32
C GLU A 45 4.63 3.61 1.25
N LEU A 46 3.60 4.43 1.02
CA LEU A 46 2.62 4.19 -0.03
C LEU A 46 3.26 4.20 -1.40
N ALA A 47 4.16 5.14 -1.67
CA ALA A 47 4.86 5.23 -2.95
C ALA A 47 5.71 3.97 -3.21
N GLU A 48 6.43 3.49 -2.19
CA GLU A 48 7.24 2.28 -2.29
C GLU A 48 6.38 1.05 -2.53
N MET A 49 5.29 0.91 -1.80
CA MET A 49 4.36 -0.21 -1.98
C MET A 49 3.72 -0.20 -3.36
N CYS A 50 3.29 0.96 -3.84
CA CYS A 50 2.70 1.08 -5.16
C CYS A 50 3.69 0.71 -6.25
N LYS A 51 4.95 1.09 -6.09
CA LYS A 51 6.02 0.72 -7.02
C LYS A 51 6.21 -0.80 -7.06
N ILE A 52 6.26 -1.45 -5.91
CA ILE A 52 6.43 -2.91 -5.81
C ILE A 52 5.23 -3.64 -6.41
N LEU A 53 4.02 -3.14 -6.12
CA LEU A 53 2.77 -3.80 -6.50
C LEU A 53 2.29 -3.42 -7.90
N GLY A 54 2.95 -2.49 -8.58
CA GLY A 54 2.52 -2.03 -9.90
C GLY A 54 1.24 -1.20 -9.85
N LEU A 55 1.02 -0.49 -8.76
CA LEU A 55 -0.13 0.39 -8.59
C LEU A 55 0.26 1.85 -8.83
N LYS A 56 -0.74 2.67 -9.14
CA LYS A 56 -0.55 4.11 -9.30
C LYS A 56 -0.99 4.84 -8.04
N LEU A 57 -0.15 5.75 -7.54
CA LEU A 57 -0.47 6.60 -6.40
C LEU A 57 -0.79 8.01 -6.89
N THR A 58 -1.94 8.53 -6.49
CA THR A 58 -2.39 9.87 -6.87
C THR A 58 -2.64 10.71 -5.62
N MET A 59 -2.11 11.94 -5.62
CA MET A 59 -2.37 12.88 -4.55
C MET A 59 -3.71 13.56 -4.79
N VAL A 60 -4.53 13.67 -3.72
CA VAL A 60 -5.82 14.34 -3.78
C VAL A 60 -5.64 15.83 -3.49
N GLU A 61 -5.82 16.67 -4.50
CA GLU A 61 -5.55 18.11 -4.41
C GLU A 61 -6.44 18.84 -3.39
N LYS A 62 -7.71 18.45 -3.27
CA LYS A 62 -8.64 19.08 -2.34
C LYS A 62 -8.32 18.84 -0.87
N ASN A 63 -7.50 17.84 -0.59
CA ASN A 63 -7.06 17.48 0.75
C ASN A 63 -5.55 17.26 0.71
N PRO A 64 -4.75 18.33 0.82
CA PRO A 64 -3.30 18.20 0.79
C PRO A 64 -2.82 17.20 1.84
N GLY A 65 -1.91 16.30 1.44
CA GLY A 65 -1.40 15.26 2.31
C GLY A 65 -2.18 13.95 2.28
N LYS A 66 -3.31 13.90 1.59
CA LYS A 66 -4.04 12.65 1.35
C LYS A 66 -3.69 12.09 -0.02
N TYR A 67 -3.66 10.76 -0.11
CA TYR A 67 -3.34 10.03 -1.33
C TYR A 67 -4.42 9.01 -1.62
N VAL A 68 -4.67 8.79 -2.90
CA VAL A 68 -5.54 7.72 -3.38
C VAL A 68 -4.71 6.76 -4.21
N ILE A 69 -4.84 5.48 -3.92
CA ILE A 69 -4.20 4.45 -4.73
C ILE A 69 -5.18 4.08 -5.84
N ASP A 70 -4.79 4.36 -7.08
CA ASP A 70 -5.55 3.91 -8.24
C ASP A 70 -5.26 2.43 -8.45
N TYR A 71 -6.28 1.63 -8.28
CA TYR A 71 -6.19 0.19 -8.48
C TYR A 71 -6.32 -0.14 -9.97
N GLU A 72 -5.30 0.24 -10.73
CA GLU A 72 -5.17 -0.16 -12.14
C GLU A 72 -3.90 -0.98 -12.28
N PRO A 73 -4.01 -2.30 -12.49
CA PRO A 73 -2.83 -3.13 -12.73
C PRO A 73 -2.13 -2.67 -14.00
N LYS A 74 -0.84 -2.42 -13.91
CA LYS A 74 -0.04 -2.08 -15.08
C LYS A 74 0.22 -3.33 -15.91
#